data_4e8f412e2766f188ee4bebefc6fda13f
#
_entry.id   4e8f412e2766f188ee4bebefc6fda13f
#
_cell.length_a   1.000
_cell.length_b   1.000
_cell.length_c   1.000
_cell.angle_alpha   90.00
_cell.angle_beta   90.00
_cell.angle_gamma   90.00
#
_symmetry.space_group_name_H-M   'P 1'
#
loop_
_entity.id
_entity.type
_entity.pdbx_description
1 polymer ?
#
loop_
_entity_poly.entity_id
_entity_poly.type
_entity_poly.pdbx_seq_one_letter_code
_entity_poly.pdbx_strand_id
1 'polypeptide(L)'
;MERAASSGAGSFIGNAGGFVVLKTFSITDIGKRRKLNQDYVFVSDKPLGNLPNLFIVADGMGGHNAGDYASKCAVETIKEEIGRSLEKNPVKILGKAIEAANSYVRQKAMEEADLRGMGTTLVAATCLQGRYLQIANVGDSRLYVINDEKIEQITRDHSLVEEMVRRGGIDREAARVHPDKNIITRAIGAEDAVVADFFDVELKPGDTVLMCSDGLTNMLEDGEIHMIVSSQESVEKKAEELVKAANHNGGRDNIAVILIEPFVNEVEND
;
A
#
# COMPACT_ATOMS: atom_id res chain seq x y z
N MET A 1 16.72 1.69 -15.74
CA MET A 1 15.82 2.47 -14.89
C MET A 1 14.40 2.06 -15.29
N GLU A 2 13.89 1.01 -14.67
CA GLU A 2 12.48 0.63 -14.88
C GLU A 2 11.64 1.42 -13.90
N ARG A 3 10.89 2.38 -14.42
CA ARG A 3 9.81 3.05 -13.70
C ARG A 3 8.50 2.56 -14.30
N ALA A 4 7.71 1.88 -13.50
CA ALA A 4 6.32 1.62 -13.85
C ALA A 4 5.47 2.73 -13.19
N ALA A 5 4.78 3.51 -13.99
CA ALA A 5 3.86 4.53 -13.52
C ALA A 5 2.50 4.35 -14.20
N SER A 6 1.42 4.46 -13.43
CA SER A 6 0.07 4.47 -13.96
C SER A 6 -0.73 5.60 -13.33
N SER A 7 -1.52 6.31 -14.14
CA SER A 7 -2.46 7.33 -13.69
C SER A 7 -3.88 6.88 -14.03
N GLY A 8 -4.83 7.12 -13.12
CA GLY A 8 -6.24 6.82 -13.32
C GLY A 8 -7.12 7.94 -12.73
N ALA A 9 -8.23 8.23 -13.41
CA ALA A 9 -9.30 9.04 -12.88
C ALA A 9 -10.61 8.26 -13.03
N GLY A 10 -11.16 7.79 -11.92
CA GLY A 10 -12.42 7.06 -11.86
C GLY A 10 -13.54 7.93 -11.32
N SER A 11 -14.70 7.94 -11.98
CA SER A 11 -15.89 8.67 -11.53
C SER A 11 -16.94 7.72 -10.95
N PHE A 12 -17.48 8.05 -9.79
CA PHE A 12 -18.56 7.30 -9.13
C PHE A 12 -19.83 8.16 -9.02
N ILE A 13 -20.99 7.55 -9.25
CA ILE A 13 -22.28 8.20 -9.00
C ILE A 13 -22.60 8.07 -7.51
N GLY A 14 -22.50 9.14 -6.76
CA GLY A 14 -23.02 9.22 -5.40
C GLY A 14 -24.55 9.36 -5.40
N ASN A 15 -25.23 8.83 -4.36
CA ASN A 15 -26.69 8.89 -4.21
C ASN A 15 -27.29 10.32 -4.12
N ALA A 16 -26.50 11.37 -4.26
CA ALA A 16 -26.91 12.77 -4.23
C ALA A 16 -26.69 13.51 -5.56
N GLY A 17 -26.49 12.78 -6.68
CA GLY A 17 -26.39 13.38 -8.01
C GLY A 17 -25.05 14.06 -8.35
N GLY A 18 -24.02 13.91 -7.51
CA GLY A 18 -22.65 14.36 -7.80
C GLY A 18 -21.75 13.18 -8.15
N PHE A 19 -20.91 13.34 -9.17
CA PHE A 19 -19.83 12.39 -9.45
C PHE A 19 -18.68 12.65 -8.48
N VAL A 20 -18.26 11.63 -7.72
CA VAL A 20 -17.02 11.70 -6.96
C VAL A 20 -15.93 11.10 -7.85
N VAL A 21 -14.98 11.92 -8.26
CA VAL A 21 -13.83 11.50 -9.04
C VAL A 21 -12.68 11.23 -8.09
N LEU A 22 -12.13 10.02 -8.15
CA LEU A 22 -10.86 9.70 -7.51
C LEU A 22 -9.73 10.00 -8.49
N LYS A 23 -8.82 10.89 -8.13
CA LYS A 23 -7.60 11.09 -8.89
C LYS A 23 -6.50 10.26 -8.25
N THR A 24 -5.89 9.36 -9.03
CA THR A 24 -4.93 8.39 -8.51
C THR A 24 -3.67 8.38 -9.34
N PHE A 25 -2.54 8.21 -8.68
CA PHE A 25 -1.27 7.95 -9.35
C PHE A 25 -0.46 6.93 -8.55
N SER A 26 0.22 6.04 -9.25
CA SER A 26 1.13 5.07 -8.64
C SER A 26 2.46 5.04 -9.36
N ILE A 27 3.52 4.84 -8.60
CA ILE A 27 4.87 4.72 -9.09
C ILE A 27 5.66 3.73 -8.24
N THR A 28 6.50 2.93 -8.88
CA THR A 28 7.53 2.14 -8.18
C THR A 28 8.92 2.46 -8.72
N ASP A 29 9.93 2.40 -7.86
CA ASP A 29 11.33 2.63 -8.22
C ASP A 29 12.22 1.60 -7.53
N ILE A 30 13.24 1.11 -8.24
CA ILE A 30 14.16 0.10 -7.72
C ILE A 30 15.03 0.63 -6.57
N GLY A 31 15.10 1.95 -6.40
CA GLY A 31 16.03 2.57 -5.47
C GLY A 31 17.47 2.64 -6.02
N LYS A 32 18.41 3.00 -5.15
CA LYS A 32 19.83 3.14 -5.55
C LYS A 32 20.70 1.95 -5.18
N ARG A 33 20.23 1.06 -4.33
CA ARG A 33 21.03 -0.04 -3.75
C ARG A 33 20.61 -1.42 -4.20
N ARG A 34 19.35 -1.59 -4.52
CA ARG A 34 18.79 -2.86 -4.96
C ARG A 34 19.10 -3.11 -6.44
N LYS A 35 19.10 -4.36 -6.86
CA LYS A 35 19.29 -4.79 -8.25
C LYS A 35 18.01 -5.26 -8.91
N LEU A 36 16.99 -5.56 -8.11
CA LEU A 36 15.67 -6.03 -8.50
C LEU A 36 14.62 -5.23 -7.74
N ASN A 37 13.53 -4.91 -8.39
CA ASN A 37 12.36 -4.35 -7.74
C ASN A 37 11.43 -5.49 -7.31
N GLN A 38 11.26 -5.66 -6.01
CA GLN A 38 10.41 -6.67 -5.38
C GLN A 38 9.08 -6.06 -4.89
N ASP A 39 8.95 -4.72 -4.99
CA ASP A 39 7.69 -4.04 -4.73
C ASP A 39 6.73 -4.21 -5.90
N TYR A 40 5.47 -4.43 -5.60
CA TYR A 40 4.40 -4.49 -6.59
C TYR A 40 3.24 -3.59 -6.20
N VAL A 41 2.73 -2.81 -7.16
CA VAL A 41 1.58 -1.93 -6.97
C VAL A 41 0.46 -2.31 -7.92
N PHE A 42 -0.77 -2.21 -7.46
CA PHE A 42 -1.96 -2.37 -8.28
C PHE A 42 -2.95 -1.24 -8.00
N VAL A 43 -3.42 -0.61 -9.06
CA VAL A 43 -4.43 0.45 -9.02
C VAL A 43 -5.53 0.11 -10.00
N SER A 44 -6.76 0.06 -9.51
CA SER A 44 -7.96 0.03 -10.32
C SER A 44 -8.96 1.04 -9.78
N ASP A 45 -9.20 2.08 -10.54
CA ASP A 45 -10.27 3.07 -10.35
C ASP A 45 -11.65 2.56 -10.80
N LYS A 46 -11.68 1.35 -11.40
CA LYS A 46 -12.89 0.69 -11.89
C LYS A 46 -13.31 -0.45 -10.97
N PRO A 47 -14.60 -0.82 -10.97
CA PRO A 47 -15.05 -1.94 -10.17
C PRO A 47 -14.32 -3.24 -10.49
N LEU A 48 -13.97 -3.96 -9.42
CA LEU A 48 -13.44 -5.31 -9.47
C LEU A 48 -14.32 -6.22 -8.60
N GLY A 49 -15.06 -7.14 -9.22
CA GLY A 49 -16.11 -7.89 -8.52
C GLY A 49 -17.14 -6.94 -7.87
N ASN A 50 -17.33 -7.08 -6.58
CA ASN A 50 -18.24 -6.24 -5.79
C ASN A 50 -17.54 -5.04 -5.09
N LEU A 51 -16.24 -4.83 -5.33
CA LEU A 51 -15.54 -3.62 -4.87
C LEU A 51 -15.60 -2.53 -5.96
N PRO A 52 -15.86 -1.26 -5.61
CA PRO A 52 -15.94 -0.16 -6.58
C PRO A 52 -14.58 0.23 -7.17
N ASN A 53 -13.51 -0.08 -6.49
CA ASN A 53 -12.11 0.18 -6.85
C ASN A 53 -11.20 -0.68 -5.98
N LEU A 54 -9.90 -0.75 -6.31
CA LEU A 54 -8.92 -1.48 -5.52
C LEU A 54 -7.53 -0.88 -5.69
N PHE A 55 -6.85 -0.65 -4.57
CA PHE A 55 -5.48 -0.15 -4.49
C PHE A 55 -4.68 -1.10 -3.63
N ILE A 56 -3.50 -1.52 -4.09
CA ILE A 56 -2.63 -2.46 -3.37
C ILE A 56 -1.17 -2.03 -3.51
N VAL A 57 -0.46 -2.04 -2.38
CA VAL A 57 1.01 -2.04 -2.32
C VAL A 57 1.43 -3.35 -1.66
N ALA A 58 2.39 -4.02 -2.23
CA ALA A 58 2.98 -5.25 -1.73
C ALA A 58 4.51 -5.17 -1.85
N ASP A 59 5.22 -5.37 -0.74
CA ASP A 59 6.67 -5.40 -0.66
C ASP A 59 7.11 -6.87 -0.49
N GLY A 60 7.75 -7.36 -1.54
CA GLY A 60 8.15 -8.76 -1.63
C GLY A 60 9.48 -9.04 -0.96
N MET A 61 9.52 -10.08 -0.14
CA MET A 61 10.73 -10.53 0.53
C MET A 61 11.09 -11.96 0.14
N GLY A 62 12.38 -12.22 0.09
CA GLY A 62 12.94 -13.53 -0.22
C GLY A 62 14.30 -13.43 -0.89
N GLY A 63 15.05 -14.53 -0.92
CA GLY A 63 16.33 -14.57 -1.61
C GLY A 63 16.17 -14.52 -3.14
N HIS A 64 17.16 -13.97 -3.84
CA HIS A 64 17.18 -13.85 -5.31
C HIS A 64 15.90 -13.17 -5.86
N ASN A 65 15.14 -13.87 -6.69
CA ASN A 65 13.91 -13.36 -7.34
C ASN A 65 12.62 -13.76 -6.60
N ALA A 66 12.73 -14.39 -5.44
CA ALA A 66 11.58 -14.95 -4.74
C ALA A 66 10.61 -13.87 -4.22
N GLY A 67 11.14 -12.69 -3.81
CA GLY A 67 10.30 -11.58 -3.34
C GLY A 67 9.47 -10.95 -4.47
N ASP A 68 10.04 -10.72 -5.65
CA ASP A 68 9.31 -10.23 -6.83
C ASP A 68 8.16 -11.19 -7.22
N TYR A 69 8.46 -12.49 -7.24
CA TYR A 69 7.43 -13.50 -7.47
C TYR A 69 6.34 -13.46 -6.39
N ALA A 70 6.71 -13.34 -5.11
CA ALA A 70 5.76 -13.36 -4.00
C ALA A 70 4.80 -12.16 -4.03
N SER A 71 5.31 -10.93 -4.19
CA SER A 71 4.48 -9.72 -4.23
C SER A 71 3.52 -9.74 -5.41
N LYS A 72 4.02 -10.05 -6.61
CA LYS A 72 3.21 -10.15 -7.82
C LYS A 72 2.14 -11.23 -7.71
N CYS A 73 2.52 -12.43 -7.29
CA CYS A 73 1.66 -13.59 -7.18
C CYS A 73 0.54 -13.38 -6.14
N ALA A 74 0.88 -12.77 -4.98
CA ALA A 74 -0.12 -12.42 -3.97
C ALA A 74 -1.15 -11.44 -4.53
N VAL A 75 -0.72 -10.37 -5.21
CA VAL A 75 -1.63 -9.36 -5.77
C VAL A 75 -2.50 -9.95 -6.87
N GLU A 76 -1.95 -10.75 -7.79
CA GLU A 76 -2.74 -11.38 -8.86
C GLU A 76 -3.78 -12.35 -8.27
N THR A 77 -3.43 -13.17 -7.27
CA THR A 77 -4.39 -14.04 -6.58
C THR A 77 -5.50 -13.23 -5.91
N ILE A 78 -5.17 -12.15 -5.21
CA ILE A 78 -6.16 -11.26 -4.58
C ILE A 78 -7.13 -10.71 -5.63
N LYS A 79 -6.63 -10.24 -6.76
CA LYS A 79 -7.46 -9.72 -7.86
C LYS A 79 -8.42 -10.77 -8.41
N GLU A 80 -7.92 -11.98 -8.64
CA GLU A 80 -8.74 -13.08 -9.14
C GLU A 80 -9.85 -13.48 -8.15
N GLU A 81 -9.51 -13.60 -6.87
CA GLU A 81 -10.49 -13.96 -5.82
C GLU A 81 -11.56 -12.89 -5.63
N ILE A 82 -11.16 -11.60 -5.63
CA ILE A 82 -12.11 -10.48 -5.57
C ILE A 82 -13.02 -10.48 -6.80
N GLY A 83 -12.46 -10.69 -8.00
CA GLY A 83 -13.21 -10.71 -9.24
C GLY A 83 -14.28 -11.81 -9.32
N ARG A 84 -14.06 -12.94 -8.62
CA ARG A 84 -14.99 -14.08 -8.55
C ARG A 84 -15.92 -14.02 -7.33
N SER A 85 -15.70 -13.10 -6.39
CA SER A 85 -16.42 -13.05 -5.12
C SER A 85 -17.88 -12.65 -5.29
N LEU A 86 -18.79 -13.44 -4.71
CA LEU A 86 -20.20 -13.10 -4.57
C LEU A 86 -20.50 -12.36 -3.25
N GLU A 87 -19.52 -12.24 -2.39
CA GLU A 87 -19.63 -11.49 -1.12
C GLU A 87 -19.84 -10.00 -1.41
N LYS A 88 -20.56 -9.31 -0.54
CA LYS A 88 -20.84 -7.86 -0.65
C LYS A 88 -20.15 -7.02 0.42
N ASN A 89 -19.72 -7.66 1.49
CA ASN A 89 -19.04 -6.96 2.57
C ASN A 89 -17.55 -6.82 2.24
N PRO A 90 -17.00 -5.60 2.08
CA PRO A 90 -15.62 -5.38 1.65
C PRO A 90 -14.59 -6.04 2.55
N VAL A 91 -14.78 -6.02 3.87
CA VAL A 91 -13.88 -6.68 4.84
C VAL A 91 -13.80 -8.18 4.58
N LYS A 92 -14.96 -8.83 4.33
CA LYS A 92 -15.00 -10.26 4.03
C LYS A 92 -14.43 -10.58 2.66
N ILE A 93 -14.62 -9.69 1.67
CA ILE A 93 -14.02 -9.84 0.33
C ILE A 93 -12.50 -9.82 0.45
N LEU A 94 -11.94 -8.77 1.07
CA LEU A 94 -10.51 -8.61 1.26
C LEU A 94 -9.94 -9.74 2.12
N GLY A 95 -10.59 -10.11 3.22
CA GLY A 95 -10.13 -11.18 4.11
C GLY A 95 -9.97 -12.51 3.39
N LYS A 96 -11.00 -12.96 2.66
CA LYS A 96 -10.95 -14.21 1.88
C LYS A 96 -9.88 -14.18 0.79
N ALA A 97 -9.73 -13.04 0.10
CA ALA A 97 -8.73 -12.89 -0.93
C ALA A 97 -7.30 -12.95 -0.36
N ILE A 98 -7.08 -12.35 0.82
CA ILE A 98 -5.79 -12.41 1.54
C ILE A 98 -5.48 -13.85 2.00
N GLU A 99 -6.46 -14.57 2.53
CA GLU A 99 -6.30 -15.98 2.92
C GLU A 99 -5.94 -16.86 1.71
N ALA A 100 -6.60 -16.67 0.58
CA ALA A 100 -6.30 -17.38 -0.67
C ALA A 100 -4.88 -17.06 -1.17
N ALA A 101 -4.48 -15.78 -1.16
CA ALA A 101 -3.14 -15.36 -1.54
C ALA A 101 -2.08 -15.96 -0.61
N ASN A 102 -2.32 -15.97 0.71
CA ASN A 102 -1.42 -16.60 1.68
C ASN A 102 -1.21 -18.10 1.36
N SER A 103 -2.30 -18.82 1.15
CA SER A 103 -2.26 -20.25 0.83
C SER A 103 -1.50 -20.51 -0.47
N TYR A 104 -1.73 -19.69 -1.51
CA TYR A 104 -1.07 -19.85 -2.80
C TYR A 104 0.43 -19.55 -2.72
N VAL A 105 0.84 -18.41 -2.13
CA VAL A 105 2.25 -18.03 -1.99
C VAL A 105 3.00 -19.10 -1.17
N ARG A 106 2.41 -19.56 -0.06
CA ARG A 106 2.99 -20.60 0.78
C ARG A 106 3.14 -21.93 0.05
N GLN A 107 2.12 -22.34 -0.71
CA GLN A 107 2.20 -23.56 -1.51
C GLN A 107 3.36 -23.48 -2.50
N LYS A 108 3.51 -22.37 -3.22
CA LYS A 108 4.62 -22.16 -4.15
C LYS A 108 5.99 -22.17 -3.47
N ALA A 109 6.10 -21.57 -2.30
CA ALA A 109 7.33 -21.60 -1.51
C ALA A 109 7.72 -23.02 -1.05
N MET A 110 6.74 -23.95 -0.90
CA MET A 110 7.00 -25.35 -0.56
C MET A 110 7.33 -26.22 -1.78
N GLU A 111 6.71 -25.92 -2.93
CA GLU A 111 6.87 -26.69 -4.17
C GLU A 111 8.22 -26.42 -4.86
N GLU A 112 8.71 -25.21 -4.79
CA GLU A 112 9.88 -24.74 -5.54
C GLU A 112 11.02 -24.31 -4.60
N ALA A 113 12.17 -24.98 -4.70
CA ALA A 113 13.30 -24.75 -3.80
C ALA A 113 13.84 -23.31 -3.87
N ASP A 114 13.80 -22.69 -5.05
CA ASP A 114 14.28 -21.31 -5.29
C ASP A 114 13.32 -20.26 -4.70
N LEU A 115 12.08 -20.64 -4.39
CA LEU A 115 11.05 -19.79 -3.80
C LEU A 115 10.91 -20.00 -2.27
N ARG A 116 11.74 -20.87 -1.69
CA ARG A 116 11.65 -21.20 -0.26
C ARG A 116 11.84 -19.96 0.60
N GLY A 117 10.89 -19.77 1.52
CA GLY A 117 10.90 -18.65 2.47
C GLY A 117 10.52 -17.31 1.85
N MET A 118 9.95 -17.30 0.64
CA MET A 118 9.36 -16.08 0.08
C MET A 118 8.12 -15.66 0.85
N GLY A 119 7.84 -14.39 0.82
CA GLY A 119 6.62 -13.79 1.35
C GLY A 119 6.47 -12.36 0.86
N THR A 120 5.42 -11.70 1.28
CA THR A 120 5.21 -10.29 0.95
C THR A 120 4.38 -9.59 2.02
N THR A 121 4.61 -8.30 2.19
CA THR A 121 3.66 -7.43 2.88
C THR A 121 2.43 -7.21 1.99
N LEU A 122 1.40 -6.63 2.56
CA LEU A 122 0.24 -6.16 1.84
C LEU A 122 -0.40 -4.99 2.56
N VAL A 123 -0.61 -3.89 1.89
CA VAL A 123 -1.61 -2.90 2.25
C VAL A 123 -2.58 -2.77 1.08
N ALA A 124 -3.87 -3.04 1.34
CA ALA A 124 -4.93 -2.99 0.35
C ALA A 124 -6.03 -2.04 0.81
N ALA A 125 -6.59 -1.26 -0.12
CA ALA A 125 -7.66 -0.32 0.18
C ALA A 125 -8.72 -0.29 -0.93
N THR A 126 -9.97 -0.05 -0.52
CA THR A 126 -11.08 0.26 -1.42
C THR A 126 -11.87 1.45 -0.87
N CYS A 127 -12.20 2.40 -1.74
CA CYS A 127 -12.95 3.60 -1.37
C CYS A 127 -14.41 3.44 -1.76
N LEU A 128 -15.25 3.31 -0.77
CA LEU A 128 -16.70 3.13 -0.93
C LEU A 128 -17.37 4.51 -1.01
N GLN A 129 -18.26 4.68 -1.98
CA GLN A 129 -19.01 5.92 -2.19
C GLN A 129 -18.09 7.17 -2.27
N GLY A 130 -16.83 6.99 -2.66
CA GLY A 130 -15.84 8.06 -2.74
C GLY A 130 -15.44 8.69 -1.39
N ARG A 131 -15.84 8.12 -0.27
CA ARG A 131 -15.68 8.72 1.06
C ARG A 131 -15.20 7.74 2.14
N TYR A 132 -15.70 6.52 2.14
CA TYR A 132 -15.35 5.55 3.18
C TYR A 132 -14.26 4.61 2.70
N LEU A 133 -13.07 4.75 3.27
CA LEU A 133 -11.94 3.90 2.94
C LEU A 133 -11.94 2.67 3.83
N GLN A 134 -12.01 1.49 3.20
CA GLN A 134 -11.82 0.22 3.88
C GLN A 134 -10.43 -0.29 3.58
N ILE A 135 -9.67 -0.65 4.61
CA ILE A 135 -8.24 -0.96 4.52
C ILE A 135 -7.98 -2.34 5.13
N ALA A 136 -7.10 -3.11 4.50
CA ALA A 136 -6.53 -4.33 5.06
C ALA A 136 -5.01 -4.23 5.05
N ASN A 137 -4.36 -4.64 6.16
CA ASN A 137 -2.90 -4.59 6.32
C ASN A 137 -2.32 -5.90 6.81
N VAL A 138 -1.21 -6.32 6.18
CA VAL A 138 -0.33 -7.41 6.61
C VAL A 138 1.12 -6.96 6.35
N GLY A 139 1.92 -6.78 7.40
CA GLY A 139 3.30 -6.32 7.28
C GLY A 139 3.48 -4.87 7.72
N ASP A 140 4.52 -4.23 7.23
CA ASP A 140 4.96 -2.87 7.58
C ASP A 140 4.90 -1.86 6.42
N SER A 141 4.31 -2.23 5.30
CA SER A 141 3.82 -1.26 4.32
C SER A 141 2.68 -0.46 4.93
N ARG A 142 2.62 0.83 4.62
CA ARG A 142 1.77 1.77 5.37
C ARG A 142 0.72 2.45 4.51
N LEU A 143 -0.36 2.86 5.17
CA LEU A 143 -1.35 3.79 4.64
C LEU A 143 -1.49 4.98 5.58
N TYR A 144 -1.43 6.18 4.99
CA TYR A 144 -1.62 7.46 5.66
C TYR A 144 -2.81 8.20 5.08
N VAL A 145 -3.45 9.01 5.92
CA VAL A 145 -4.35 10.10 5.50
C VAL A 145 -3.66 11.41 5.83
N ILE A 146 -3.58 12.28 4.84
CA ILE A 146 -2.81 13.52 4.87
C ILE A 146 -3.69 14.67 4.41
N ASN A 147 -3.68 15.78 5.14
CA ASN A 147 -4.30 17.03 4.75
C ASN A 147 -3.39 18.21 5.16
N ASP A 148 -3.84 19.44 4.95
CA ASP A 148 -3.02 20.63 5.25
C ASP A 148 -2.60 20.74 6.72
N GLU A 149 -3.35 20.12 7.64
CA GLU A 149 -3.10 20.23 9.09
C GLU A 149 -2.19 19.13 9.64
N LYS A 150 -2.30 17.90 9.08
CA LYS A 150 -1.63 16.73 9.66
C LYS A 150 -1.37 15.60 8.65
N ILE A 151 -0.44 14.75 9.02
CA ILE A 151 -0.26 13.39 8.50
C ILE A 151 -0.64 12.40 9.60
N GLU A 152 -1.43 11.39 9.25
CA GLU A 152 -1.86 10.35 10.18
C GLU A 152 -1.66 8.97 9.57
N GLN A 153 -0.81 8.14 10.20
CA GLN A 153 -0.66 6.74 9.83
C GLN A 153 -1.88 5.96 10.34
N ILE A 154 -2.63 5.37 9.43
CA ILE A 154 -3.84 4.60 9.72
C ILE A 154 -3.51 3.15 10.01
N THR A 155 -2.64 2.55 9.20
CA THR A 155 -2.17 1.17 9.41
C THR A 155 -1.21 1.11 10.59
N ARG A 156 -1.05 -0.09 11.14
CA ARG A 156 -0.06 -0.36 12.18
C ARG A 156 0.93 -1.39 11.65
N ASP A 157 2.21 -1.08 11.79
CA ASP A 157 3.26 -1.98 11.32
C ASP A 157 3.26 -3.29 12.10
N HIS A 158 3.31 -4.39 11.39
CA HIS A 158 3.58 -5.69 11.97
C HIS A 158 5.09 -5.92 12.00
N SER A 159 5.77 -5.18 12.87
CA SER A 159 7.22 -5.24 13.06
C SER A 159 7.59 -5.46 14.53
N LEU A 160 8.80 -6.01 14.74
CA LEU A 160 9.31 -6.22 16.09
C LEU A 160 9.40 -4.90 16.88
N VAL A 161 9.87 -3.84 16.24
CA VAL A 161 10.04 -2.53 16.89
C VAL A 161 8.70 -1.89 17.24
N GLU A 162 7.66 -2.03 16.42
CA GLU A 162 6.31 -1.55 16.75
C GLU A 162 5.74 -2.30 17.96
N GLU A 163 6.00 -3.60 18.08
CA GLU A 163 5.61 -4.35 19.28
C GLU A 163 6.35 -3.86 20.53
N MET A 164 7.65 -3.52 20.42
CA MET A 164 8.43 -2.96 21.52
C MET A 164 7.90 -1.59 21.94
N VAL A 165 7.57 -0.72 20.99
CA VAL A 165 6.95 0.59 21.27
C VAL A 165 5.62 0.42 22.00
N ARG A 166 4.76 -0.47 21.51
CA ARG A 166 3.44 -0.72 22.11
C ARG A 166 3.52 -1.25 23.53
N ARG A 167 4.55 -2.03 23.84
CA ARG A 167 4.80 -2.55 25.19
C ARG A 167 5.50 -1.53 26.11
N GLY A 168 5.82 -0.34 25.59
CA GLY A 168 6.53 0.71 26.34
C GLY A 168 8.03 0.42 26.55
N GLY A 169 8.59 -0.52 25.75
CA GLY A 169 10.01 -0.87 25.86
C GLY A 169 10.94 0.15 25.20
N ILE A 170 10.49 0.81 24.15
CA ILE A 170 11.21 1.88 23.45
C ILE A 170 10.22 2.95 22.98
N ASP A 171 10.72 4.16 22.71
CA ASP A 171 9.94 5.21 22.05
C ASP A 171 10.03 5.11 20.51
N ARG A 172 9.27 5.94 19.80
CA ARG A 172 9.22 5.92 18.33
C ARG A 172 10.54 6.37 17.69
N GLU A 173 11.27 7.29 18.32
CA GLU A 173 12.56 7.75 17.80
C GLU A 173 13.59 6.61 17.89
N ALA A 174 13.66 5.90 19.02
CA ALA A 174 14.52 4.74 19.19
C ALA A 174 14.14 3.59 18.22
N ALA A 175 12.84 3.36 18.00
CA ALA A 175 12.37 2.34 17.04
C ALA A 175 12.88 2.60 15.62
N ARG A 176 12.90 3.87 15.18
CA ARG A 176 13.29 4.26 13.82
C ARG A 176 14.77 3.95 13.51
N VAL A 177 15.64 4.01 14.51
CA VAL A 177 17.08 3.74 14.38
C VAL A 177 17.50 2.37 14.92
N HIS A 178 16.53 1.56 15.38
CA HIS A 178 16.81 0.25 15.96
C HIS A 178 17.44 -0.69 14.92
N PRO A 179 18.44 -1.52 15.30
CA PRO A 179 19.08 -2.47 14.36
C PRO A 179 18.09 -3.46 13.75
N ASP A 180 17.07 -3.85 14.52
CA ASP A 180 16.05 -4.84 14.10
C ASP A 180 14.77 -4.20 13.56
N LYS A 181 14.80 -2.94 13.14
CA LYS A 181 13.62 -2.21 12.65
C LYS A 181 12.95 -2.83 11.42
N ASN A 182 13.71 -3.57 10.61
CA ASN A 182 13.21 -4.23 9.39
C ASN A 182 12.73 -5.68 9.68
N ILE A 183 12.65 -6.11 10.95
CA ILE A 183 12.10 -7.43 11.29
C ILE A 183 10.58 -7.33 11.33
N ILE A 184 9.91 -7.87 10.32
CA ILE A 184 8.46 -7.98 10.28
C ILE A 184 7.99 -9.24 11.04
N THR A 185 6.81 -9.14 11.64
CA THR A 185 6.21 -10.22 12.45
C THR A 185 5.04 -10.90 11.76
N ARG A 186 4.55 -10.35 10.64
CA ARG A 186 3.52 -10.95 9.79
C ARG A 186 3.77 -10.66 8.32
N ALA A 187 3.56 -11.68 7.48
CA ALA A 187 3.63 -11.56 6.03
C ALA A 187 2.75 -12.62 5.35
N ILE A 188 2.31 -12.33 4.15
CA ILE A 188 1.64 -13.29 3.28
C ILE A 188 2.66 -14.34 2.85
N GLY A 189 2.31 -15.63 2.99
CA GLY A 189 3.16 -16.76 2.62
C GLY A 189 4.09 -17.24 3.73
N ALA A 190 4.23 -16.50 4.84
CA ALA A 190 5.16 -16.86 5.92
C ALA A 190 4.63 -18.03 6.79
N GLU A 191 3.35 -18.00 7.13
CA GLU A 191 2.71 -18.96 8.05
C GLU A 191 1.51 -19.67 7.38
N ASP A 192 1.01 -20.75 8.01
CA ASP A 192 -0.16 -21.49 7.51
C ASP A 192 -1.42 -20.63 7.44
N ALA A 193 -1.58 -19.73 8.39
CA ALA A 193 -2.67 -18.77 8.43
C ALA A 193 -2.13 -17.36 8.56
N VAL A 194 -2.75 -16.41 7.88
CA VAL A 194 -2.44 -14.99 7.98
C VAL A 194 -3.61 -14.25 8.61
N VAL A 195 -3.30 -13.31 9.52
CA VAL A 195 -4.29 -12.43 10.14
C VAL A 195 -4.02 -11.01 9.64
N ALA A 196 -4.94 -10.50 8.82
CA ALA A 196 -4.91 -9.11 8.40
C ALA A 196 -5.57 -8.22 9.46
N ASP A 197 -5.00 -7.04 9.70
CA ASP A 197 -5.67 -5.98 10.46
C ASP A 197 -6.54 -5.16 9.49
N PHE A 198 -7.75 -4.81 9.94
CA PHE A 198 -8.70 -4.01 9.15
C PHE A 198 -8.93 -2.66 9.80
N PHE A 199 -9.02 -1.62 8.96
CA PHE A 199 -9.31 -0.25 9.38
C PHE A 199 -10.37 0.35 8.47
N ASP A 200 -11.15 1.28 9.00
CA ASP A 200 -12.09 2.10 8.25
C ASP A 200 -11.87 3.58 8.58
N VAL A 201 -11.89 4.41 7.54
CA VAL A 201 -11.69 5.84 7.65
C VAL A 201 -12.73 6.57 6.82
N GLU A 202 -13.35 7.59 7.39
CA GLU A 202 -14.18 8.53 6.65
C GLU A 202 -13.31 9.69 6.17
N LEU A 203 -13.11 9.77 4.84
CA LEU A 203 -12.33 10.82 4.21
C LEU A 203 -13.12 12.13 4.13
N LYS A 204 -12.41 13.24 4.23
CA LYS A 204 -12.93 14.60 4.13
C LYS A 204 -12.40 15.28 2.87
N PRO A 205 -13.10 16.30 2.34
CA PRO A 205 -12.53 17.15 1.31
C PRO A 205 -11.17 17.72 1.74
N GLY A 206 -10.17 17.61 0.87
CA GLY A 206 -8.79 18.00 1.14
C GLY A 206 -7.89 16.87 1.68
N ASP A 207 -8.46 15.72 2.05
CA ASP A 207 -7.64 14.56 2.43
C ASP A 207 -7.00 13.93 1.18
N THR A 208 -5.74 13.55 1.30
CA THR A 208 -5.00 12.72 0.35
C THR A 208 -4.61 11.42 1.04
N VAL A 209 -4.82 10.29 0.39
CA VAL A 209 -4.38 8.98 0.88
C VAL A 209 -3.05 8.64 0.24
N LEU A 210 -2.07 8.28 1.07
CA LEU A 210 -0.79 7.73 0.65
C LEU A 210 -0.71 6.27 1.08
N MET A 211 -0.41 5.38 0.13
CA MET A 211 -0.01 3.99 0.42
C MET A 211 1.43 3.80 -0.05
N CYS A 212 2.28 3.17 0.76
CA CYS A 212 3.69 3.02 0.41
C CYS A 212 4.34 1.80 1.06
N SER A 213 5.44 1.32 0.45
CA SER A 213 6.37 0.38 1.08
C SER A 213 7.31 1.08 2.07
N ASP A 214 8.04 0.29 2.85
CA ASP A 214 8.99 0.77 3.86
C ASP A 214 10.17 1.53 3.25
N GLY A 215 10.48 1.27 1.96
CA GLY A 215 11.51 2.01 1.23
C GLY A 215 11.26 3.50 1.11
N LEU A 216 10.01 3.97 1.23
CA LEU A 216 9.69 5.38 1.37
C LEU A 216 9.92 5.83 2.81
N THR A 217 9.28 5.21 3.78
CA THR A 217 9.23 5.65 5.18
C THR A 217 10.52 5.42 5.96
N ASN A 218 11.39 4.53 5.47
CA ASN A 218 12.75 4.38 5.96
C ASN A 218 13.68 5.52 5.50
N MET A 219 13.31 6.25 4.44
CA MET A 219 14.12 7.32 3.85
C MET A 219 13.59 8.71 4.15
N LEU A 220 12.28 8.86 4.39
CA LEU A 220 11.63 10.14 4.69
C LEU A 220 10.98 10.12 6.07
N GLU A 221 11.05 11.25 6.76
CA GLU A 221 10.28 11.51 7.97
C GLU A 221 8.83 11.89 7.62
N ASP A 222 7.88 11.67 8.54
CA ASP A 222 6.47 12.02 8.33
C ASP A 222 6.29 13.51 7.96
N GLY A 223 7.12 14.40 8.55
CA GLY A 223 7.09 15.82 8.22
C GLY A 223 7.54 16.14 6.80
N GLU A 224 8.51 15.39 6.24
CA GLU A 224 8.95 15.54 4.85
C GLU A 224 7.86 15.03 3.89
N ILE A 225 7.25 13.88 4.22
CA ILE A 225 6.12 13.31 3.46
C ILE A 225 4.95 14.31 3.46
N HIS A 226 4.59 14.84 4.63
CA HIS A 226 3.52 15.82 4.78
C HIS A 226 3.76 17.05 3.90
N MET A 227 4.96 17.62 3.94
CA MET A 227 5.32 18.81 3.16
C MET A 227 5.16 18.58 1.65
N ILE A 228 5.57 17.40 1.14
CA ILE A 228 5.49 17.07 -0.28
C ILE A 228 4.02 16.86 -0.67
N VAL A 229 3.27 16.09 0.11
CA VAL A 229 1.89 15.71 -0.23
C VAL A 229 0.92 16.89 -0.09
N SER A 230 1.14 17.81 0.87
CA SER A 230 0.33 19.02 1.06
C SER A 230 0.68 20.14 0.08
N SER A 231 1.65 19.95 -0.83
CA SER A 231 1.98 20.95 -1.85
C SER A 231 0.82 21.12 -2.85
N GLN A 232 0.82 22.25 -3.57
CA GLN A 232 -0.19 22.55 -4.60
C GLN A 232 0.13 21.90 -5.96
N GLU A 233 1.05 20.94 -5.99
CA GLU A 233 1.42 20.21 -7.19
C GLU A 233 0.38 19.12 -7.54
N SER A 234 0.43 18.61 -8.77
CA SER A 234 -0.43 17.50 -9.19
C SER A 234 -0.06 16.20 -8.44
N VAL A 235 -1.01 15.27 -8.34
CA VAL A 235 -0.81 13.99 -7.65
C VAL A 235 0.37 13.21 -8.24
N GLU A 236 0.60 13.32 -9.55
CA GLU A 236 1.71 12.71 -10.26
C GLU A 236 3.05 13.29 -9.78
N LYS A 237 3.14 14.62 -9.75
CA LYS A 237 4.37 15.32 -9.31
C LYS A 237 4.67 15.07 -7.83
N LYS A 238 3.65 15.06 -6.97
CA LYS A 238 3.81 14.72 -5.55
C LYS A 238 4.41 13.31 -5.38
N ALA A 239 3.89 12.32 -6.11
CA ALA A 239 4.40 10.96 -6.07
C ALA A 239 5.84 10.85 -6.60
N GLU A 240 6.14 11.53 -7.72
CA GLU A 240 7.51 11.59 -8.26
C GLU A 240 8.49 12.25 -7.30
N GLU A 241 8.08 13.33 -6.61
CA GLU A 241 8.94 14.02 -5.66
C GLU A 241 9.17 13.18 -4.39
N LEU A 242 8.17 12.43 -3.90
CA LEU A 242 8.36 11.45 -2.82
C LEU A 242 9.44 10.42 -3.16
N VAL A 243 9.35 9.79 -4.34
CA VAL A 243 10.33 8.81 -4.80
C VAL A 243 11.70 9.44 -4.98
N LYS A 244 11.77 10.64 -5.55
CA LYS A 244 13.02 11.38 -5.75
C LYS A 244 13.68 11.75 -4.44
N ALA A 245 12.90 12.22 -3.44
CA ALA A 245 13.39 12.57 -2.11
C ALA A 245 13.89 11.33 -1.37
N ALA A 246 13.17 10.20 -1.41
CA ALA A 246 13.61 8.94 -0.82
C ALA A 246 14.92 8.43 -1.47
N ASN A 247 15.03 8.54 -2.78
CA ASN A 247 16.27 8.24 -3.49
C ASN A 247 17.39 9.20 -3.10
N HIS A 248 17.11 10.51 -2.93
CA HIS A 248 18.10 11.48 -2.49
C HIS A 248 18.66 11.12 -1.11
N ASN A 249 17.81 10.71 -0.19
CA ASN A 249 18.16 10.31 1.18
C ASN A 249 18.80 8.91 1.27
N GLY A 250 19.09 8.30 0.13
CA GLY A 250 19.88 7.06 0.08
C GLY A 250 19.35 5.99 -0.84
N GLY A 251 18.02 5.89 -1.04
CA GLY A 251 17.37 4.90 -1.90
C GLY A 251 17.82 3.48 -1.57
N ARG A 252 17.78 3.12 -0.29
CA ARG A 252 18.36 1.88 0.22
C ARG A 252 17.55 0.65 -0.14
N ASP A 253 16.25 0.84 -0.40
CA ASP A 253 15.31 -0.20 -0.79
C ASP A 253 14.51 0.16 -2.04
N ASN A 254 13.69 -0.79 -2.51
CA ASN A 254 12.63 -0.54 -3.47
C ASN A 254 11.63 0.43 -2.86
N ILE A 255 11.01 1.26 -3.69
CA ILE A 255 10.09 2.32 -3.24
C ILE A 255 8.81 2.18 -4.04
N ALA A 256 7.71 1.91 -3.36
CA ALA A 256 6.37 1.91 -3.94
C ALA A 256 5.53 3.02 -3.31
N VAL A 257 4.78 3.74 -4.15
CA VAL A 257 3.90 4.84 -3.75
C VAL A 257 2.62 4.77 -4.55
N ILE A 258 1.47 4.89 -3.88
CA ILE A 258 0.17 5.20 -4.47
C ILE A 258 -0.36 6.44 -3.75
N LEU A 259 -0.72 7.47 -4.52
CA LEU A 259 -1.47 8.63 -4.02
C LEU A 259 -2.89 8.58 -4.57
N ILE A 260 -3.86 8.90 -3.69
CA ILE A 260 -5.28 8.96 -4.04
C ILE A 260 -5.82 10.27 -3.49
N GLU A 261 -6.32 11.13 -4.37
CA GLU A 261 -7.04 12.36 -4.02
C GLU A 261 -8.55 12.11 -4.25
N PRO A 262 -9.34 11.91 -3.18
CA PRO A 262 -10.78 11.86 -3.27
C PRO A 262 -11.33 13.29 -3.46
N PHE A 263 -12.56 13.41 -3.94
CA PHE A 263 -13.28 14.69 -4.07
C PHE A 263 -12.67 15.73 -5.03
N VAL A 264 -11.99 15.28 -6.09
CA VAL A 264 -11.58 16.20 -7.15
C VAL A 264 -12.84 16.69 -7.87
N ASN A 265 -13.15 17.98 -7.75
CA ASN A 265 -14.15 18.61 -8.60
C ASN A 265 -13.58 18.66 -10.01
N GLU A 266 -14.19 17.96 -10.97
CA GLU A 266 -13.96 18.30 -12.37
C GLU A 266 -14.49 19.73 -12.56
N VAL A 267 -13.58 20.67 -12.71
CA VAL A 267 -13.92 21.96 -13.29
C VAL A 267 -14.25 21.63 -14.74
N GLU A 268 -15.53 21.64 -15.09
CA GLU A 268 -15.95 21.63 -16.50
C GLU A 268 -15.20 22.78 -17.19
N ASN A 269 -14.21 22.43 -17.99
CA ASN A 269 -13.62 23.38 -18.93
C ASN A 269 -14.63 23.53 -20.06
N ASP A 270 -15.45 24.56 -19.94
CA ASP A 270 -16.24 25.09 -21.06
C ASP A 270 -15.34 25.55 -22.23
#